data_17165c452fda575b624ffab079907db9
#
_entry.id   17165c452fda575b624ffab079907db9
#
_cell.length_a   1.000
_cell.length_b   1.000
_cell.length_c   1.000
_cell.angle_alpha   90.00
_cell.angle_beta   90.00
_cell.angle_gamma   90.00
#
_symmetry.space_group_name_H-M   'P 1'
#
loop_
_entity.id
_entity.type
_entity.pdbx_description
1 polymer ?
#
loop_
_entity_poly.entity_id
_entity_poly.type
_entity_poly.pdbx_seq_one_letter_code
_entity_poly.pdbx_strand_id
1 'polypeptide(L)'
;MSQLWSQLHDLFDTDDGSLPDIELNNLTAEEIENIYAYLRLNSKIVSCGAYFWSITTQEEVPIDSVENAASLVVRGEAGCFHIVVGGLTFAETVIPDLGIFVFKDSMSLDYRMGQEWGSAEVDALFALFSKIREIAPLVEIEYPNYSSEVCERFKTALVSYWSVGMN
;
A
#
# COMPACT_ATOMS: atom_id res chain seq x y z
N MET A 1 -21.74 1.40 10.55
CA MET A 1 -20.66 0.36 10.52
C MET A 1 -20.71 -0.28 9.16
N SER A 2 -19.62 -0.23 8.41
CA SER A 2 -19.58 -0.83 7.07
C SER A 2 -19.50 -2.36 7.15
N GLN A 3 -19.86 -3.01 6.02
CA GLN A 3 -19.72 -4.47 5.90
C GLN A 3 -18.25 -4.89 6.00
N LEU A 4 -17.32 -4.09 5.45
CA LEU A 4 -15.88 -4.33 5.56
C LEU A 4 -15.42 -4.38 7.00
N TRP A 5 -15.79 -3.39 7.80
CA TRP A 5 -15.45 -3.34 9.22
C TRP A 5 -15.95 -4.56 9.97
N SER A 6 -17.20 -4.95 9.74
CA SER A 6 -17.78 -6.15 10.38
C SER A 6 -17.01 -7.44 10.06
N GLN A 7 -16.38 -7.50 8.89
CA GLN A 7 -15.64 -8.68 8.42
C GLN A 7 -14.16 -8.67 8.79
N LEU A 8 -13.54 -7.47 8.94
CA LEU A 8 -12.08 -7.34 8.95
C LEU A 8 -11.51 -6.55 10.14
N HIS A 9 -12.34 -6.02 11.06
CA HIS A 9 -11.87 -5.14 12.14
C HIS A 9 -10.71 -5.72 12.94
N ASP A 10 -10.72 -7.04 13.19
CA ASP A 10 -9.68 -7.75 13.93
C ASP A 10 -8.30 -7.71 13.25
N LEU A 11 -8.25 -7.39 11.97
CA LEU A 11 -7.00 -7.19 11.23
C LEU A 11 -6.45 -5.76 11.38
N PHE A 12 -7.20 -4.86 11.98
CA PHE A 12 -6.86 -3.44 12.04
C PHE A 12 -6.87 -2.84 13.46
N ASP A 13 -7.85 -3.19 14.29
CA ASP A 13 -8.13 -2.45 15.55
C ASP A 13 -7.31 -2.90 16.76
N THR A 14 -6.65 -4.04 16.69
CA THR A 14 -5.93 -4.64 17.82
C THR A 14 -4.42 -4.55 17.61
N ASP A 15 -3.76 -3.59 18.28
CA ASP A 15 -2.30 -3.45 18.23
C ASP A 15 -1.64 -4.61 19.01
N ASP A 16 -1.11 -5.58 18.28
CA ASP A 16 -0.32 -6.70 18.80
C ASP A 16 1.18 -6.51 18.58
N GLY A 17 1.60 -5.33 18.13
CA GLY A 17 2.97 -4.97 17.81
C GLY A 17 3.43 -5.44 16.43
N SER A 18 2.59 -6.14 15.66
CA SER A 18 2.89 -6.52 14.29
C SER A 18 2.65 -5.35 13.31
N LEU A 19 3.31 -5.44 12.15
CA LEU A 19 3.09 -4.54 11.02
C LEU A 19 2.61 -5.42 9.85
N PRO A 20 1.31 -5.65 9.71
CA PRO A 20 0.79 -6.45 8.61
C PRO A 20 1.12 -5.84 7.26
N ASP A 21 1.48 -6.71 6.31
CA ASP A 21 1.73 -6.35 4.91
C ASP A 21 0.50 -6.70 4.06
N ILE A 22 0.23 -5.83 3.10
CA ILE A 22 -0.71 -6.09 2.00
C ILE A 22 0.12 -6.07 0.72
N GLU A 23 0.20 -7.21 0.04
CA GLU A 23 1.00 -7.34 -1.17
C GLU A 23 0.22 -6.91 -2.41
N LEU A 24 0.91 -6.21 -3.30
CA LEU A 24 0.45 -5.83 -4.64
C LEU A 24 1.30 -6.57 -5.65
N ASN A 25 0.76 -7.68 -6.16
CA ASN A 25 1.42 -8.57 -7.09
C ASN A 25 0.86 -8.45 -8.50
N ASN A 26 1.50 -9.13 -9.46
CA ASN A 26 1.12 -9.13 -10.87
C ASN A 26 1.12 -7.72 -11.49
N LEU A 27 2.17 -6.97 -11.21
CA LEU A 27 2.39 -5.61 -11.69
C LEU A 27 3.45 -5.56 -12.80
N THR A 28 3.22 -4.74 -13.80
CA THR A 28 4.26 -4.33 -14.75
C THR A 28 5.15 -3.23 -14.14
N ALA A 29 6.33 -3.01 -14.71
CA ALA A 29 7.23 -1.93 -14.30
C ALA A 29 6.54 -0.56 -14.35
N GLU A 30 5.81 -0.26 -15.42
CA GLU A 30 5.06 0.97 -15.60
C GLU A 30 3.95 1.14 -14.53
N GLU A 31 3.25 0.06 -14.19
CA GLU A 31 2.23 0.08 -13.13
C GLU A 31 2.84 0.37 -11.76
N ILE A 32 4.00 -0.21 -11.44
CA ILE A 32 4.73 0.11 -10.19
C ILE A 32 5.10 1.59 -10.14
N GLU A 33 5.67 2.13 -11.23
CA GLU A 33 6.01 3.55 -11.34
C GLU A 33 4.78 4.45 -11.14
N ASN A 34 3.67 4.10 -11.77
CA ASN A 34 2.44 4.89 -11.72
C ASN A 34 1.72 4.80 -10.37
N ILE A 35 1.68 3.63 -9.73
CA ILE A 35 1.14 3.49 -8.38
C ILE A 35 1.98 4.29 -7.39
N TYR A 36 3.30 4.17 -7.45
CA TYR A 36 4.19 4.93 -6.59
C TYR A 36 4.02 6.45 -6.79
N ALA A 37 3.99 6.91 -8.03
CA ALA A 37 3.78 8.32 -8.36
C ALA A 37 2.44 8.84 -7.79
N TYR A 38 1.37 8.06 -7.92
CA TYR A 38 0.06 8.40 -7.36
C TYR A 38 0.11 8.53 -5.83
N LEU A 39 0.70 7.55 -5.16
CA LEU A 39 0.83 7.57 -3.70
C LEU A 39 1.63 8.78 -3.22
N ARG A 40 2.75 9.09 -3.87
CA ARG A 40 3.62 10.23 -3.52
C ARG A 40 2.96 11.59 -3.79
N LEU A 41 2.19 11.70 -4.86
CA LEU A 41 1.48 12.94 -5.20
C LEU A 41 0.38 13.27 -4.16
N ASN A 42 -0.21 12.26 -3.55
CA ASN A 42 -1.36 12.39 -2.64
C ASN A 42 -1.00 12.18 -1.15
N SER A 43 0.28 12.15 -0.82
CA SER A 43 0.75 11.93 0.55
C SER A 43 2.02 12.72 0.83
N LYS A 44 2.46 12.65 2.09
CA LYS A 44 3.75 13.17 2.53
C LYS A 44 4.55 12.06 3.20
N ILE A 45 5.87 12.04 3.00
CA ILE A 45 6.75 11.16 3.76
C ILE A 45 6.75 11.62 5.22
N VAL A 46 6.47 10.70 6.13
CA VAL A 46 6.48 10.93 7.59
C VAL A 46 7.61 10.19 8.29
N SER A 47 8.26 9.24 7.63
CA SER A 47 9.45 8.56 8.15
C SER A 47 10.70 9.45 8.05
N CYS A 48 11.59 9.34 9.03
CA CYS A 48 12.89 9.99 8.98
C CYS A 48 13.85 9.21 8.07
N GLY A 49 14.75 9.93 7.35
CA GLY A 49 15.82 9.30 6.57
C GLY A 49 15.28 8.47 5.40
N ALA A 50 14.41 9.03 4.59
CA ALA A 50 13.89 8.37 3.39
C ALA A 50 14.94 8.37 2.28
N TYR A 51 15.65 7.24 2.16
CA TYR A 51 16.72 7.02 1.19
C TYR A 51 16.51 5.71 0.43
N PHE A 52 17.12 5.61 -0.75
CA PHE A 52 17.34 4.35 -1.45
C PHE A 52 18.85 4.14 -1.69
N TRP A 53 19.24 2.89 -1.87
CA TRP A 53 20.61 2.55 -2.27
C TRP A 53 20.74 2.63 -3.78
N SER A 54 21.59 3.54 -4.28
CA SER A 54 21.92 3.61 -5.71
C SER A 54 22.92 2.53 -6.06
N ILE A 55 22.55 1.63 -6.95
CA ILE A 55 23.43 0.58 -7.47
C ILE A 55 24.49 1.19 -8.39
N THR A 56 24.15 2.27 -9.08
CA THR A 56 25.06 2.95 -10.03
C THR A 56 26.18 3.70 -9.29
N THR A 57 25.85 4.47 -8.25
CA THR A 57 26.82 5.29 -7.53
C THR A 57 27.38 4.65 -6.27
N GLN A 58 26.81 3.53 -5.82
CA GLN A 58 27.18 2.80 -4.62
C GLN A 58 27.09 3.66 -3.34
N GLU A 59 25.99 4.44 -3.23
CA GLU A 59 25.73 5.32 -2.10
C GLU A 59 24.24 5.43 -1.79
N GLU A 60 23.91 5.91 -0.59
CA GLU A 60 22.53 6.28 -0.22
C GLU A 60 22.14 7.59 -0.90
N VAL A 61 20.96 7.62 -1.51
CA VAL A 61 20.42 8.77 -2.22
C VAL A 61 19.06 9.14 -1.61
N PRO A 62 18.83 10.42 -1.25
CA PRO A 62 17.53 10.83 -0.75
C PRO A 62 16.41 10.57 -1.76
N ILE A 63 15.31 10.02 -1.30
CA ILE A 63 14.13 9.70 -2.13
C ILE A 63 13.65 10.94 -2.91
N ASP A 64 13.63 12.11 -2.27
CA ASP A 64 13.13 13.35 -2.87
C ASP A 64 14.13 14.03 -3.82
N SER A 65 15.33 13.50 -3.97
CA SER A 65 16.32 14.02 -4.92
C SER A 65 16.11 13.54 -6.36
N VAL A 66 15.20 12.60 -6.57
CA VAL A 66 14.84 12.05 -7.88
C VAL A 66 13.35 12.18 -8.13
N GLU A 67 12.96 12.23 -9.39
CA GLU A 67 11.56 12.40 -9.78
C GLU A 67 10.68 11.21 -9.36
N ASN A 68 11.17 10.00 -9.62
CA ASN A 68 10.48 8.76 -9.26
C ASN A 68 11.49 7.66 -8.90
N ALA A 69 11.66 7.44 -7.59
CA ALA A 69 12.61 6.42 -7.11
C ALA A 69 12.18 4.99 -7.48
N ALA A 70 10.88 4.71 -7.64
CA ALA A 70 10.39 3.40 -8.06
C ALA A 70 10.86 3.06 -9.48
N SER A 71 10.97 4.04 -10.38
CA SER A 71 11.48 3.79 -11.73
C SER A 71 12.93 3.33 -11.73
N LEU A 72 13.74 3.76 -10.78
CA LEU A 72 15.12 3.29 -10.61
C LEU A 72 15.16 1.85 -10.10
N VAL A 73 14.24 1.47 -9.20
CA VAL A 73 14.15 0.10 -8.69
C VAL A 73 13.77 -0.88 -9.81
N VAL A 74 12.73 -0.58 -10.57
CA VAL A 74 12.27 -1.49 -11.66
C VAL A 74 13.29 -1.62 -12.78
N ARG A 75 14.12 -0.60 -13.01
CA ARG A 75 15.24 -0.66 -13.97
C ARG A 75 16.49 -1.34 -13.41
N GLY A 76 16.52 -1.68 -12.12
CA GLY A 76 17.69 -2.27 -11.47
C GLY A 76 18.82 -1.28 -11.18
N GLU A 77 18.55 0.02 -11.16
CA GLU A 77 19.48 1.09 -10.85
C GLU A 77 19.48 1.46 -9.36
N ALA A 78 18.44 1.08 -8.63
CA ALA A 78 18.30 1.23 -7.18
C ALA A 78 17.90 -0.08 -6.52
N GLY A 79 18.32 -0.26 -5.27
CA GLY A 79 17.82 -1.31 -4.40
C GLY A 79 16.37 -1.04 -3.97
N CYS A 80 15.69 -2.09 -3.50
CA CYS A 80 14.37 -1.97 -2.89
C CYS A 80 14.42 -0.95 -1.75
N PHE A 81 13.34 -0.22 -1.53
CA PHE A 81 13.26 0.73 -0.43
C PHE A 81 11.89 0.71 0.25
N HIS A 82 11.86 1.18 1.48
CA HIS A 82 10.66 1.35 2.29
C HIS A 82 10.57 2.79 2.79
N ILE A 83 9.39 3.39 2.67
CA ILE A 83 9.07 4.70 3.23
C ILE A 83 7.72 4.63 3.94
N VAL A 84 7.50 5.50 4.90
CA VAL A 84 6.17 5.67 5.52
C VAL A 84 5.59 7.00 5.07
N VAL A 85 4.36 6.97 4.59
CA VAL A 85 3.62 8.13 4.11
C VAL A 85 2.35 8.34 4.92
N GLY A 86 1.94 9.60 5.05
CA GLY A 86 0.71 9.99 5.71
C GLY A 86 -0.08 11.00 4.88
N GLY A 87 -1.35 11.18 5.24
CA GLY A 87 -2.23 12.17 4.63
C GLY A 87 -2.97 11.70 3.38
N LEU A 88 -2.89 10.41 3.02
CA LEU A 88 -3.76 9.84 1.99
C LEU A 88 -5.22 9.96 2.40
N THR A 89 -6.05 10.55 1.54
CA THR A 89 -7.44 10.85 1.87
C THR A 89 -8.39 10.32 0.80
N PHE A 90 -9.43 9.63 1.23
CA PHE A 90 -10.55 9.17 0.39
C PHE A 90 -11.87 9.49 1.07
N ALA A 91 -12.83 10.05 0.32
CA ALA A 91 -14.15 10.42 0.82
C ALA A 91 -14.07 11.22 2.15
N GLU A 92 -13.16 12.20 2.22
CA GLU A 92 -12.89 13.04 3.39
C GLU A 92 -12.28 12.32 4.62
N THR A 93 -11.98 11.02 4.49
CA THR A 93 -11.33 10.23 5.53
C THR A 93 -9.84 10.10 5.23
N VAL A 94 -9.01 10.43 6.22
CA VAL A 94 -7.57 10.25 6.16
C VAL A 94 -7.24 8.81 6.55
N ILE A 95 -6.57 8.08 5.66
CA ILE A 95 -6.05 6.75 5.97
C ILE A 95 -4.89 6.90 6.97
N PRO A 96 -4.81 6.08 8.04
CA PRO A 96 -3.64 6.04 8.90
C PRO A 96 -2.35 5.80 8.11
N ASP A 97 -1.21 6.21 8.66
CA ASP A 97 0.07 6.12 7.99
C ASP A 97 0.33 4.73 7.40
N LEU A 98 0.79 4.70 6.15
CA LEU A 98 1.11 3.47 5.42
C LEU A 98 2.61 3.42 5.10
N GLY A 99 3.22 2.26 5.36
CA GLY A 99 4.50 1.93 4.77
C GLY A 99 4.32 1.55 3.29
N ILE A 100 5.23 1.99 2.45
CA ILE A 100 5.30 1.62 1.04
C ILE A 100 6.63 0.93 0.81
N PHE A 101 6.59 -0.34 0.45
CA PHE A 101 7.75 -1.09 0.02
C PHE A 101 7.73 -1.22 -1.50
N VAL A 102 8.81 -0.81 -2.17
CA VAL A 102 8.95 -0.94 -3.62
C VAL A 102 10.00 -1.99 -3.93
N PHE A 103 9.56 -3.05 -4.62
CA PHE A 103 10.39 -4.11 -5.15
C PHE A 103 10.51 -3.98 -6.67
N LYS A 104 11.35 -4.80 -7.27
CA LYS A 104 11.57 -4.77 -8.72
C LYS A 104 10.34 -5.15 -9.55
N ASP A 105 9.51 -6.04 -9.03
CA ASP A 105 8.36 -6.66 -9.72
C ASP A 105 7.06 -6.66 -8.91
N SER A 106 7.07 -6.01 -7.74
CA SER A 106 5.91 -5.94 -6.84
C SER A 106 6.00 -4.73 -5.91
N MET A 107 4.95 -4.49 -5.15
CA MET A 107 4.93 -3.54 -4.05
C MET A 107 4.27 -4.18 -2.83
N SER A 108 4.49 -3.64 -1.65
CA SER A 108 3.66 -3.92 -0.49
C SER A 108 3.31 -2.65 0.27
N LEU A 109 2.18 -2.69 0.95
CA LEU A 109 1.74 -1.66 1.88
C LEU A 109 1.69 -2.28 3.27
N ASP A 110 2.40 -1.71 4.22
CA ASP A 110 2.29 -2.11 5.61
C ASP A 110 1.60 -1.02 6.44
N TYR A 111 1.05 -1.41 7.58
CA TYR A 111 0.39 -0.48 8.47
C TYR A 111 0.54 -0.93 9.92
N ARG A 112 0.46 0.02 10.83
CA ARG A 112 0.37 -0.27 12.25
C ARG A 112 -1.08 -0.48 12.64
N MET A 113 -1.38 -1.60 13.30
CA MET A 113 -2.70 -1.87 13.87
C MET A 113 -2.93 -0.96 15.09
N GLY A 114 -4.18 -0.67 15.39
CA GLY A 114 -4.55 0.05 16.59
C GLY A 114 -5.81 0.89 16.45
N GLN A 115 -6.07 1.70 17.47
CA GLN A 115 -7.29 2.50 17.60
C GLN A 115 -7.45 3.62 16.55
N GLU A 116 -6.44 3.87 15.73
CA GLU A 116 -6.52 4.81 14.60
C GLU A 116 -7.36 4.27 13.45
N TRP A 117 -7.58 2.94 13.45
CA TRP A 117 -8.41 2.28 12.47
C TRP A 117 -9.84 2.14 12.96
N GLY A 118 -10.76 2.52 12.13
CA GLY A 118 -12.19 2.33 12.29
C GLY A 118 -12.86 2.01 10.96
N SER A 119 -14.17 1.99 10.96
CA SER A 119 -14.96 1.68 9.77
C SER A 119 -14.65 2.60 8.59
N ALA A 120 -14.53 3.90 8.84
CA ALA A 120 -14.27 4.89 7.79
C ALA A 120 -12.86 4.74 7.19
N GLU A 121 -11.85 4.48 8.04
CA GLU A 121 -10.46 4.32 7.62
C GLU A 121 -10.26 3.04 6.79
N VAL A 122 -10.93 1.94 7.14
CA VAL A 122 -10.90 0.71 6.36
C VAL A 122 -11.62 0.89 5.02
N ASP A 123 -12.77 1.57 5.01
CA ASP A 123 -13.47 1.91 3.75
C ASP A 123 -12.59 2.79 2.85
N ALA A 124 -11.86 3.77 3.42
CA ALA A 124 -10.93 4.62 2.68
C ALA A 124 -9.73 3.83 2.12
N LEU A 125 -9.19 2.86 2.88
CA LEU A 125 -8.13 1.96 2.40
C LEU A 125 -8.62 1.11 1.21
N PHE A 126 -9.84 0.60 1.26
CA PHE A 126 -10.40 -0.18 0.15
C PHE A 126 -10.71 0.71 -1.08
N ALA A 127 -11.04 1.98 -0.86
CA ALA A 127 -11.12 2.96 -1.95
C ALA A 127 -9.74 3.20 -2.60
N LEU A 128 -8.65 3.24 -1.80
CA LEU A 128 -7.29 3.25 -2.33
C LEU A 128 -7.01 2.00 -3.19
N PHE A 129 -7.41 0.82 -2.75
CA PHE A 129 -7.25 -0.40 -3.57
C PHE A 129 -8.01 -0.34 -4.89
N SER A 130 -9.19 0.28 -4.91
CA SER A 130 -9.91 0.52 -6.16
C SER A 130 -9.14 1.45 -7.08
N LYS A 131 -8.52 2.48 -6.53
CA LYS A 131 -7.66 3.40 -7.30
C LYS A 131 -6.41 2.70 -7.85
N ILE A 132 -5.78 1.85 -7.06
CA ILE A 132 -4.66 1.02 -7.53
C ILE A 132 -5.10 0.10 -8.67
N ARG A 133 -6.28 -0.51 -8.59
CA ARG A 133 -6.84 -1.34 -9.66
C ARG A 133 -7.17 -0.56 -10.93
N GLU A 134 -7.53 0.72 -10.83
CA GLU A 134 -7.69 1.58 -12.02
C GLU A 134 -6.34 1.79 -12.76
N ILE A 135 -5.24 1.91 -12.00
CA ILE A 135 -3.89 2.06 -12.54
C ILE A 135 -3.37 0.73 -13.08
N ALA A 136 -3.61 -0.36 -12.36
CA ALA A 136 -3.13 -1.71 -12.65
C ALA A 136 -4.32 -2.70 -12.66
N PRO A 137 -5.04 -2.85 -13.77
CA PRO A 137 -6.28 -3.63 -13.82
C PRO A 137 -6.14 -5.11 -13.46
N LEU A 138 -4.94 -5.68 -13.60
CA LEU A 138 -4.65 -7.08 -13.30
C LEU A 138 -3.93 -7.28 -11.96
N VAL A 139 -3.83 -6.24 -11.13
CA VAL A 139 -3.19 -6.34 -9.81
C VAL A 139 -3.87 -7.40 -8.95
N GLU A 140 -3.05 -8.18 -8.29
CA GLU A 140 -3.47 -9.13 -7.25
C GLU A 140 -3.12 -8.52 -5.89
N ILE A 141 -4.16 -8.20 -5.09
CA ILE A 141 -4.01 -7.61 -3.75
C ILE A 141 -4.24 -8.71 -2.74
N GLU A 142 -3.21 -9.05 -1.97
CA GLU A 142 -3.20 -10.20 -1.08
C GLU A 142 -2.81 -9.79 0.34
N TYR A 143 -3.36 -10.53 1.31
CA TYR A 143 -3.03 -10.41 2.73
C TYR A 143 -2.24 -11.64 3.16
N PRO A 144 -0.92 -11.65 2.97
CA PRO A 144 -0.08 -12.81 3.22
C PRO A 144 0.28 -12.98 4.70
N ASN A 145 1.05 -14.04 5.01
CA ASN A 145 1.63 -14.30 6.34
C ASN A 145 0.63 -14.55 7.47
N TYR A 146 -0.62 -14.86 7.12
CA TYR A 146 -1.67 -15.25 8.04
C TYR A 146 -2.23 -16.64 7.68
N SER A 147 -3.17 -17.13 8.48
CA SER A 147 -3.84 -18.38 8.15
C SER A 147 -4.58 -18.26 6.81
N SER A 148 -4.77 -19.39 6.12
CA SER A 148 -5.52 -19.43 4.87
C SER A 148 -6.95 -18.88 5.02
N GLU A 149 -7.56 -19.04 6.19
CA GLU A 149 -8.87 -18.47 6.51
C GLU A 149 -8.86 -16.94 6.49
N VAL A 150 -7.85 -16.31 7.10
CA VAL A 150 -7.69 -14.84 7.10
C VAL A 150 -7.45 -14.32 5.69
N CYS A 151 -6.56 -14.97 4.93
CA CYS A 151 -6.26 -14.58 3.55
C CYS A 151 -7.51 -14.68 2.65
N GLU A 152 -8.29 -15.74 2.76
CA GLU A 152 -9.53 -15.91 1.99
C GLU A 152 -10.63 -14.92 2.42
N ARG A 153 -10.74 -14.62 3.70
CA ARG A 153 -11.67 -13.63 4.23
C ARG A 153 -11.37 -12.23 3.67
N PHE A 154 -10.12 -11.82 3.68
CA PHE A 154 -9.68 -10.56 3.09
C PHE A 154 -9.99 -10.49 1.59
N LYS A 155 -9.62 -11.54 0.84
CA LYS A 155 -9.87 -11.64 -0.59
C LYS A 155 -11.38 -11.57 -0.92
N THR A 156 -12.21 -12.27 -0.16
CA THR A 156 -13.66 -12.25 -0.33
C THR A 156 -14.23 -10.85 -0.08
N ALA A 157 -13.78 -10.18 0.97
CA ALA A 157 -14.19 -8.81 1.27
C ALA A 157 -13.80 -7.83 0.14
N LEU A 158 -12.58 -7.96 -0.40
CA LEU A 158 -12.09 -7.13 -1.49
C LEU A 158 -12.90 -7.32 -2.78
N VAL A 159 -13.16 -8.57 -3.17
CA VAL A 159 -13.97 -8.89 -4.36
C VAL A 159 -15.40 -8.37 -4.19
N SER A 160 -15.99 -8.53 -3.01
CA SER A 160 -17.32 -8.01 -2.71
C SER A 160 -17.39 -6.48 -2.80
N TYR A 161 -16.38 -5.80 -2.26
CA TYR A 161 -16.28 -4.34 -2.34
C TYR A 161 -16.23 -3.83 -3.79
N TRP A 162 -15.41 -4.46 -4.61
CA TRP A 162 -15.30 -4.10 -6.02
C TRP A 162 -16.57 -4.38 -6.83
N SER A 163 -17.33 -5.40 -6.45
CA SER A 163 -18.59 -5.76 -7.14
C SER A 163 -19.71 -4.74 -6.90
N VAL A 164 -19.74 -4.11 -5.72
CA VAL A 164 -20.74 -3.08 -5.37
C VAL A 164 -20.47 -1.75 -6.09
N GLY A 165 -19.22 -1.40 -6.32
CA GLY A 165 -18.81 -0.15 -7.00
C GLY A 165 -19.02 -0.16 -8.52
N MET A 166 -19.46 -1.27 -9.12
CA MET A 166 -19.68 -1.43 -10.55
C MET A 166 -21.14 -1.23 -11.00
N ASN A 167 -22.05 -0.81 -10.11
CA ASN A 167 -23.47 -0.54 -10.42
C ASN A 167 -23.77 0.95 -10.46
#